data_1b0b821cbaa9dd0abbab8b8ac421d39d
#
_entry.id   1b0b821cbaa9dd0abbab8b8ac421d39d
#
_cell.length_a   1.000
_cell.length_b   1.000
_cell.length_c   1.000
_cell.angle_alpha   90.00
_cell.angle_beta   90.00
_cell.angle_gamma   90.00
#
_symmetry.space_group_name_H-M   'P 1'
#
loop_
_entity.id
_entity.type
_entity.pdbx_description
1 polymer ?
#
loop_
_entity_poly.entity_id
_entity_poly.type
_entity_poly.pdbx_seq_one_letter_code
_entity_poly.pdbx_strand_id
1 'polypeptide(L)'
;MCFKESEEYNKINIAKQAILNTITVAGELALISPKALIICGSGLGGIAKILKGKTIKIPYADIPGFCQSMVPGHIGCLLFGRIGENMVPVVCMVGRLHYYEGYNFEQVTFPVRVAASMGIKEMIATNASGGVNETYKAGDLMVISDHINIPGLAGSHPLRGSNLSHFGPRFPAMSDAYDLELRILFFKAVRKLGINRTIHEGIYTYCCGPSFETTAECRMIRMLGGDSVGMSTVPEIIVARHAGMRCFGLSLITNSVLSTPPPSAKEAISKGLTAMEMLKNGEEKTSHAEVLREGQNASDDVNIIMEAFVNTL
;
A
#
# COMPACT_ATOMS: atom_id res chain seq x y z
N MET A 1 18.91 -25.73 6.52
CA MET A 1 17.73 -25.10 5.86
C MET A 1 16.57 -26.06 5.97
N CYS A 2 15.41 -25.62 6.48
CA CYS A 2 14.23 -26.47 6.55
C CYS A 2 13.69 -26.75 5.14
N PHE A 3 13.12 -27.94 4.89
CA PHE A 3 12.59 -28.33 3.58
C PHE A 3 11.61 -27.27 2.99
N LYS A 4 10.72 -26.74 3.84
CA LYS A 4 9.76 -25.70 3.46
C LYS A 4 10.45 -24.37 3.05
N GLU A 5 11.54 -24.00 3.73
CA GLU A 5 12.34 -22.80 3.40
C GLU A 5 13.00 -22.93 2.01
N SER A 6 13.52 -24.12 1.69
CA SER A 6 14.10 -24.41 0.37
C SER A 6 13.07 -24.35 -0.75
N GLU A 7 11.86 -24.86 -0.52
CA GLU A 7 10.79 -24.87 -1.52
C GLU A 7 10.32 -23.43 -1.84
N GLU A 8 10.09 -22.59 -0.82
CA GLU A 8 9.67 -21.21 -1.02
C GLU A 8 10.76 -20.38 -1.71
N TYR A 9 12.01 -20.57 -1.31
CA TYR A 9 13.14 -19.93 -1.97
C TYR A 9 13.24 -20.30 -3.46
N ASN A 10 13.00 -21.58 -3.80
CA ASN A 10 12.97 -22.02 -5.19
C ASN A 10 11.85 -21.35 -6.00
N LYS A 11 10.63 -21.23 -5.44
CA LYS A 11 9.52 -20.53 -6.08
C LYS A 11 9.88 -19.07 -6.39
N ILE A 12 10.49 -18.38 -5.43
CA ILE A 12 10.95 -16.99 -5.59
C ILE A 12 12.02 -16.90 -6.69
N ASN A 13 12.98 -17.81 -6.73
CA ASN A 13 14.02 -17.82 -7.76
C ASN A 13 13.45 -18.08 -9.15
N ILE A 14 12.51 -19.00 -9.30
CA ILE A 14 11.84 -19.27 -10.59
C ILE A 14 11.14 -18.01 -11.09
N ALA A 15 10.38 -17.33 -10.24
CA ALA A 15 9.72 -16.07 -10.59
C ALA A 15 10.72 -14.98 -10.98
N LYS A 16 11.78 -14.80 -10.19
CA LYS A 16 12.88 -13.89 -10.50
C LYS A 16 13.50 -14.16 -11.86
N GLN A 17 13.83 -15.42 -12.16
CA GLN A 17 14.44 -15.77 -13.45
C GLN A 17 13.52 -15.50 -14.63
N ALA A 18 12.22 -15.78 -14.50
CA ALA A 18 11.23 -15.46 -15.52
C ALA A 18 11.19 -13.96 -15.83
N ILE A 19 11.20 -13.11 -14.80
CA ILE A 19 11.24 -11.66 -14.93
C ILE A 19 12.55 -11.22 -15.62
N LEU A 20 13.71 -11.68 -15.14
CA LEU A 20 15.01 -11.31 -15.68
C LEU A 20 15.16 -11.73 -17.14
N ASN A 21 14.69 -12.91 -17.51
CA ASN A 21 14.71 -13.38 -18.90
C ASN A 21 13.89 -12.45 -19.81
N THR A 22 12.68 -12.05 -19.37
CA THR A 22 11.83 -11.13 -20.14
C THR A 22 12.51 -9.78 -20.36
N ILE A 23 13.15 -9.22 -19.33
CA ILE A 23 13.89 -7.94 -19.43
C ILE A 23 15.08 -8.09 -20.36
N THR A 24 15.81 -9.19 -20.27
CA THR A 24 17.00 -9.47 -21.12
C THR A 24 16.60 -9.60 -22.58
N VAL A 25 15.55 -10.35 -22.89
CA VAL A 25 15.01 -10.49 -24.25
C VAL A 25 14.55 -9.14 -24.81
N ALA A 26 13.99 -8.27 -23.99
CA ALA A 26 13.60 -6.93 -24.40
C ALA A 26 14.80 -5.98 -24.65
N GLY A 27 16.03 -6.37 -24.30
CA GLY A 27 17.24 -5.57 -24.50
C GLY A 27 17.40 -4.39 -23.53
N GLU A 28 16.67 -4.38 -22.41
CA GLU A 28 16.68 -3.28 -21.42
C GLU A 28 17.47 -3.65 -20.15
N LEU A 29 18.74 -3.99 -20.30
CA LEU A 29 19.60 -4.47 -19.21
C LEU A 29 19.66 -3.54 -18.01
N ALA A 30 19.50 -2.23 -18.18
CA ALA A 30 19.44 -1.26 -17.08
C ALA A 30 18.20 -1.44 -16.17
N LEU A 31 17.17 -2.16 -16.63
CA LEU A 31 15.97 -2.47 -15.84
C LEU A 31 16.06 -3.81 -15.08
N ILE A 32 17.18 -4.52 -15.19
CA ILE A 32 17.43 -5.76 -14.44
C ILE A 32 17.56 -5.49 -12.93
N SER A 33 18.08 -4.31 -12.56
CA SER A 33 18.27 -3.90 -11.17
C SER A 33 17.56 -2.56 -10.90
N PRO A 34 16.24 -2.55 -10.78
CA PRO A 34 15.50 -1.34 -10.42
C PRO A 34 15.95 -0.79 -9.07
N LYS A 35 15.95 0.53 -8.93
CA LYS A 35 16.26 1.21 -7.68
C LYS A 35 15.14 0.97 -6.64
N ALA A 36 13.89 1.07 -7.09
CA ALA A 36 12.73 0.93 -6.20
C ALA A 36 11.62 0.06 -6.80
N LEU A 37 10.90 -0.63 -5.90
CA LEU A 37 9.59 -1.19 -6.14
C LEU A 37 8.53 -0.15 -5.74
N ILE A 38 7.63 0.22 -6.66
CA ILE A 38 6.52 1.12 -6.39
C ILE A 38 5.22 0.32 -6.45
N ILE A 39 4.52 0.17 -5.34
CA ILE A 39 3.23 -0.50 -5.27
C ILE A 39 2.13 0.53 -5.49
N CYS A 40 1.44 0.43 -6.64
CA CYS A 40 0.34 1.32 -7.01
C CYS A 40 -0.96 0.81 -6.39
N GLY A 41 -1.46 1.50 -5.37
CA GLY A 41 -2.71 1.16 -4.68
C GLY A 41 -3.96 1.58 -5.45
N SER A 42 -5.13 1.27 -4.89
CA SER A 42 -6.44 1.61 -5.46
C SER A 42 -6.55 3.11 -5.75
N GLY A 43 -6.96 3.43 -6.97
CA GLY A 43 -7.05 4.82 -7.46
C GLY A 43 -5.71 5.48 -7.81
N LEU A 44 -4.56 4.87 -7.47
CA LEU A 44 -3.21 5.44 -7.66
C LEU A 44 -2.42 4.75 -8.79
N GLY A 45 -3.10 3.99 -9.66
CA GLY A 45 -2.50 3.38 -10.86
C GLY A 45 -1.92 4.40 -11.86
N GLY A 46 -2.27 5.67 -11.72
CA GLY A 46 -1.71 6.79 -12.50
C GLY A 46 -0.19 6.92 -12.39
N ILE A 47 0.40 6.50 -11.26
CA ILE A 47 1.86 6.51 -11.05
C ILE A 47 2.59 5.72 -12.15
N ALA A 48 2.00 4.65 -12.65
CA ALA A 48 2.58 3.90 -13.78
C ALA A 48 2.65 4.68 -15.09
N LYS A 49 1.88 5.78 -15.25
CA LYS A 49 1.87 6.62 -16.44
C LYS A 49 3.03 7.62 -16.50
N ILE A 50 3.70 7.89 -15.37
CA ILE A 50 4.87 8.78 -15.35
C ILE A 50 6.17 8.09 -15.74
N LEU A 51 6.13 6.80 -16.10
CA LEU A 51 7.28 6.08 -16.61
C LEU A 51 7.72 6.66 -17.95
N LYS A 52 9.03 6.85 -18.10
CA LYS A 52 9.69 7.44 -19.28
C LYS A 52 10.50 6.39 -20.01
N GLY A 53 10.71 6.64 -21.29
CA GLY A 53 11.50 5.78 -22.17
C GLY A 53 10.79 4.48 -22.50
N LYS A 54 11.56 3.46 -22.88
CA LYS A 54 11.01 2.13 -23.14
C LYS A 54 10.57 1.46 -21.84
N THR A 55 9.36 0.95 -21.82
CA THR A 55 8.79 0.22 -20.70
C THR A 55 8.61 -1.25 -21.04
N ILE A 56 8.71 -2.12 -20.01
CA ILE A 56 8.47 -3.55 -20.13
C ILE A 56 7.31 -3.92 -19.21
N LYS A 57 6.22 -4.40 -19.80
CA LYS A 57 5.06 -4.89 -19.07
C LYS A 57 5.12 -6.42 -18.98
N ILE A 58 5.04 -6.95 -17.76
CA ILE A 58 5.00 -8.39 -17.50
C ILE A 58 3.70 -8.67 -16.71
N PRO A 59 2.68 -9.29 -17.33
CA PRO A 59 1.47 -9.70 -16.63
C PRO A 59 1.78 -10.68 -15.49
N TYR A 60 1.06 -10.60 -14.38
CA TYR A 60 1.25 -11.54 -13.27
C TYR A 60 1.02 -12.99 -13.70
N ALA A 61 0.11 -13.22 -14.65
CA ALA A 61 -0.13 -14.55 -15.21
C ALA A 61 1.11 -15.20 -15.85
N ASP A 62 2.05 -14.38 -16.33
CA ASP A 62 3.29 -14.83 -16.98
C ASP A 62 4.44 -15.03 -15.98
N ILE A 63 4.21 -14.74 -14.70
CA ILE A 63 5.24 -14.86 -13.65
C ILE A 63 4.85 -16.03 -12.73
N PRO A 64 5.63 -17.12 -12.71
CA PRO A 64 5.33 -18.26 -11.84
C PRO A 64 5.18 -17.86 -10.38
N GLY A 65 4.11 -18.30 -9.73
CA GLY A 65 3.81 -18.03 -8.32
C GLY A 65 3.13 -16.68 -8.02
N PHE A 66 2.98 -15.78 -9.02
CA PHE A 66 2.16 -14.59 -8.86
C PHE A 66 0.68 -14.94 -8.98
N CYS A 67 -0.14 -14.37 -8.10
CA CYS A 67 -1.59 -14.46 -8.16
C CYS A 67 -2.18 -13.23 -8.85
N GLN A 68 -3.45 -13.32 -9.28
CA GLN A 68 -4.16 -12.21 -9.92
C GLN A 68 -5.15 -11.58 -8.93
N SER A 69 -5.20 -10.25 -8.88
CA SER A 69 -6.22 -9.55 -8.11
C SER A 69 -7.54 -9.51 -8.88
N MET A 70 -8.64 -9.68 -8.15
CA MET A 70 -10.01 -9.52 -8.67
C MET A 70 -10.59 -8.14 -8.35
N VAL A 71 -9.82 -7.25 -7.71
CA VAL A 71 -10.28 -5.91 -7.34
C VAL A 71 -10.36 -5.02 -8.59
N PRO A 72 -11.51 -4.36 -8.85
CA PRO A 72 -11.63 -3.42 -9.96
C PRO A 72 -10.54 -2.34 -9.93
N GLY A 73 -9.91 -2.09 -11.08
CA GLY A 73 -8.80 -1.13 -11.20
C GLY A 73 -7.40 -1.70 -10.99
N HIS A 74 -7.27 -2.95 -10.55
CA HIS A 74 -6.00 -3.65 -10.44
C HIS A 74 -5.68 -4.43 -11.72
N ILE A 75 -4.73 -3.91 -12.52
CA ILE A 75 -4.38 -4.48 -13.84
C ILE A 75 -3.65 -5.82 -13.70
N GLY A 76 -2.93 -6.05 -12.61
CA GLY A 76 -2.19 -7.29 -12.37
C GLY A 76 -0.95 -7.44 -13.25
N CYS A 77 -0.04 -6.47 -13.23
CA CYS A 77 1.24 -6.56 -13.94
C CYS A 77 2.37 -5.86 -13.19
N LEU A 78 3.59 -6.29 -13.48
CA LEU A 78 4.80 -5.51 -13.22
C LEU A 78 5.09 -4.65 -14.46
N LEU A 79 5.35 -3.36 -14.24
CA LEU A 79 5.70 -2.43 -15.30
C LEU A 79 7.08 -1.84 -14.96
N PHE A 80 8.09 -2.24 -15.69
CA PHE A 80 9.47 -1.73 -15.57
C PHE A 80 9.63 -0.49 -16.44
N GLY A 81 10.34 0.50 -15.95
CA GLY A 81 10.61 1.74 -16.66
C GLY A 81 11.51 2.68 -15.86
N ARG A 82 11.50 3.94 -16.22
CA ARG A 82 12.30 4.98 -15.56
C ARG A 82 11.44 6.16 -15.16
N ILE A 83 11.79 6.83 -14.07
CA ILE A 83 11.05 8.01 -13.58
C ILE A 83 12.02 9.20 -13.44
N GLY A 84 11.49 10.39 -13.67
CA GLY A 84 12.17 11.66 -13.46
C GLY A 84 13.17 12.02 -14.54
N GLU A 85 13.86 13.13 -14.36
CA GLU A 85 14.92 13.62 -15.24
C GLU A 85 16.16 12.75 -15.14
N ASN A 86 16.45 12.22 -13.94
CA ASN A 86 17.58 11.33 -13.68
C ASN A 86 17.34 9.92 -14.25
N MET A 87 16.21 9.66 -14.89
CA MET A 87 15.87 8.36 -15.49
C MET A 87 16.04 7.20 -14.51
N VAL A 88 15.60 7.36 -13.26
CA VAL A 88 15.73 6.38 -12.18
C VAL A 88 15.00 5.10 -12.56
N PRO A 89 15.69 3.94 -12.65
CA PRO A 89 15.07 2.67 -13.01
C PRO A 89 14.17 2.16 -11.86
N VAL A 90 12.92 1.87 -12.17
CA VAL A 90 11.93 1.40 -11.20
C VAL A 90 11.09 0.26 -11.75
N VAL A 91 10.44 -0.47 -10.86
CA VAL A 91 9.35 -1.37 -11.20
C VAL A 91 8.08 -0.95 -10.48
N CYS A 92 7.01 -0.71 -11.24
CA CYS A 92 5.66 -0.47 -10.71
C CYS A 92 4.90 -1.78 -10.64
N MET A 93 4.40 -2.12 -9.46
CA MET A 93 3.44 -3.18 -9.24
C MET A 93 2.04 -2.57 -9.42
N VAL A 94 1.44 -2.76 -10.61
CA VAL A 94 0.16 -2.14 -11.00
C VAL A 94 -0.98 -3.07 -10.61
N GLY A 95 -1.43 -2.91 -9.40
CA GLY A 95 -2.37 -3.78 -8.70
C GLY A 95 -1.66 -4.62 -7.63
N ARG A 96 -2.32 -4.76 -6.48
CA ARG A 96 -1.85 -5.58 -5.36
C ARG A 96 -2.89 -6.63 -5.01
N LEU A 97 -2.46 -7.66 -4.29
CA LEU A 97 -3.32 -8.65 -3.69
C LEU A 97 -3.71 -8.22 -2.28
N HIS A 98 -4.92 -8.59 -1.87
CA HIS A 98 -5.40 -8.33 -0.53
C HIS A 98 -5.78 -9.63 0.17
N TYR A 99 -5.65 -9.64 1.49
CA TYR A 99 -6.03 -10.78 2.31
C TYR A 99 -7.52 -11.13 2.16
N TYR A 100 -8.38 -10.12 2.03
CA TYR A 100 -9.84 -10.33 1.86
C TYR A 100 -10.23 -10.95 0.52
N GLU A 101 -9.33 -11.04 -0.46
CA GLU A 101 -9.57 -11.76 -1.72
C GLU A 101 -9.46 -13.29 -1.55
N GLY A 102 -9.16 -13.78 -0.33
CA GLY A 102 -8.97 -15.20 -0.03
C GLY A 102 -7.53 -15.67 -0.10
N TYR A 103 -6.59 -14.79 -0.42
CA TYR A 103 -5.17 -15.09 -0.42
C TYR A 103 -4.57 -15.10 0.98
N ASN A 104 -3.63 -16.01 1.24
CA ASN A 104 -2.85 -15.96 2.47
C ASN A 104 -1.72 -14.91 2.39
N PHE A 105 -1.09 -14.58 3.52
CA PHE A 105 -0.04 -13.57 3.55
C PHE A 105 1.21 -13.93 2.73
N GLU A 106 1.52 -15.21 2.56
CA GLU A 106 2.62 -15.67 1.70
C GLU A 106 2.36 -15.24 0.25
N GLN A 107 1.14 -15.48 -0.25
CA GLN A 107 0.72 -15.09 -1.60
C GLN A 107 0.65 -13.56 -1.77
N VAL A 108 0.06 -12.84 -0.80
CA VAL A 108 -0.06 -11.38 -0.83
C VAL A 108 1.31 -10.70 -0.89
N THR A 109 2.31 -11.24 -0.18
CA THR A 109 3.64 -10.63 -0.07
C THR A 109 4.69 -11.25 -0.99
N PHE A 110 4.33 -12.29 -1.75
CA PHE A 110 5.24 -12.96 -2.69
C PHE A 110 5.92 -12.01 -3.67
N PRO A 111 5.23 -11.03 -4.31
CA PRO A 111 5.86 -10.06 -5.20
C PRO A 111 6.97 -9.24 -4.52
N VAL A 112 6.79 -8.90 -3.24
CA VAL A 112 7.80 -8.16 -2.47
C VAL A 112 9.03 -9.04 -2.21
N ARG A 113 8.86 -10.33 -1.93
CA ARG A 113 9.97 -11.28 -1.79
C ARG A 113 10.75 -11.42 -3.10
N VAL A 114 10.06 -11.51 -4.23
CA VAL A 114 10.69 -11.57 -5.55
C VAL A 114 11.47 -10.28 -5.82
N ALA A 115 10.89 -9.10 -5.59
CA ALA A 115 11.57 -7.82 -5.75
C ALA A 115 12.83 -7.71 -4.88
N ALA A 116 12.75 -8.11 -3.61
CA ALA A 116 13.90 -8.16 -2.71
C ALA A 116 15.00 -9.11 -3.22
N SER A 117 14.62 -10.28 -3.77
CA SER A 117 15.57 -11.25 -4.35
C SER A 117 16.25 -10.74 -5.63
N MET A 118 15.62 -9.81 -6.35
CA MET A 118 16.21 -9.08 -7.47
C MET A 118 17.23 -8.03 -7.02
N GLY A 119 17.37 -7.78 -5.71
CA GLY A 119 18.31 -6.80 -5.17
C GLY A 119 17.75 -5.39 -5.00
N ILE A 120 16.43 -5.21 -5.19
CA ILE A 120 15.75 -3.92 -4.97
C ILE A 120 15.85 -3.54 -3.49
N LYS A 121 16.29 -2.32 -3.21
CA LYS A 121 16.57 -1.85 -1.84
C LYS A 121 15.50 -0.92 -1.29
N GLU A 122 14.69 -0.32 -2.13
CA GLU A 122 13.66 0.62 -1.72
C GLU A 122 12.28 0.15 -2.14
N MET A 123 11.31 0.27 -1.23
CA MET A 123 9.90 0.01 -1.52
C MET A 123 9.07 1.24 -1.19
N ILE A 124 8.30 1.68 -2.16
CA ILE A 124 7.33 2.77 -2.04
C ILE A 124 5.95 2.14 -2.14
N ALA A 125 5.22 2.11 -1.04
CA ALA A 125 3.87 1.56 -1.01
C ALA A 125 2.84 2.69 -0.98
N THR A 126 1.94 2.72 -1.97
CA THR A 126 0.81 3.65 -1.97
C THR A 126 -0.50 2.92 -1.72
N ASN A 127 -1.44 3.58 -1.06
CA ASN A 127 -2.76 3.02 -0.79
C ASN A 127 -3.84 4.11 -0.72
N ALA A 128 -5.10 3.67 -0.77
CA ALA A 128 -6.26 4.44 -0.36
C ALA A 128 -6.62 4.04 1.07
N SER A 129 -7.01 4.98 1.91
CA SER A 129 -7.38 4.75 3.31
C SER A 129 -8.48 5.70 3.79
N GLY A 130 -9.27 5.26 4.76
CA GLY A 130 -10.20 6.12 5.50
C GLY A 130 -9.46 6.96 6.54
N GLY A 131 -9.75 8.25 6.61
CA GLY A 131 -9.21 9.15 7.64
C GLY A 131 -9.98 8.97 8.96
N VAL A 132 -9.30 8.49 10.00
CA VAL A 132 -9.84 8.33 11.36
C VAL A 132 -9.56 9.56 12.21
N ASN A 133 -8.50 10.28 11.89
CA ASN A 133 -8.19 11.58 12.49
C ASN A 133 -9.20 12.62 12.00
N GLU A 134 -9.84 13.35 12.92
CA GLU A 134 -10.91 14.32 12.61
C GLU A 134 -10.45 15.52 11.78
N THR A 135 -9.14 15.78 11.75
CA THR A 135 -8.57 16.86 10.94
C THR A 135 -8.37 16.47 9.48
N TYR A 136 -8.41 15.16 9.16
CA TYR A 136 -8.19 14.65 7.81
C TYR A 136 -9.45 14.77 6.95
N LYS A 137 -9.26 15.12 5.69
CA LYS A 137 -10.32 15.29 4.70
C LYS A 137 -10.08 14.40 3.49
N ALA A 138 -11.16 14.02 2.82
CA ALA A 138 -11.06 13.37 1.53
C ALA A 138 -10.21 14.20 0.57
N GLY A 139 -9.27 13.55 -0.11
CA GLY A 139 -8.29 14.20 -0.97
C GLY A 139 -6.96 14.55 -0.29
N ASP A 140 -6.87 14.54 1.04
CA ASP A 140 -5.59 14.75 1.72
C ASP A 140 -4.64 13.57 1.47
N LEU A 141 -3.34 13.81 1.56
CA LEU A 141 -2.31 12.77 1.58
C LEU A 141 -1.79 12.57 3.00
N MET A 142 -1.39 11.37 3.34
CA MET A 142 -0.71 11.07 4.59
C MET A 142 0.55 10.24 4.32
N VAL A 143 1.70 10.79 4.67
CA VAL A 143 2.95 10.03 4.77
C VAL A 143 2.87 9.15 6.00
N ILE A 144 3.06 7.85 5.82
CA ILE A 144 3.00 6.90 6.92
C ILE A 144 4.31 6.96 7.71
N SER A 145 4.22 7.29 8.99
CA SER A 145 5.36 7.32 9.91
C SER A 145 5.48 6.05 10.74
N ASP A 146 4.35 5.38 11.00
CA ASP A 146 4.26 4.12 11.76
C ASP A 146 2.95 3.39 11.42
N HIS A 147 2.76 2.18 11.94
CA HIS A 147 1.52 1.44 11.74
C HIS A 147 1.04 0.68 12.98
N ILE A 148 -0.27 0.44 13.02
CA ILE A 148 -0.92 -0.50 13.94
C ILE A 148 -1.39 -1.71 13.12
N ASN A 149 -0.87 -2.89 13.42
CA ASN A 149 -1.20 -4.14 12.72
C ASN A 149 -2.20 -4.95 13.55
N ILE A 150 -3.50 -4.62 13.47
CA ILE A 150 -4.54 -5.31 14.26
C ILE A 150 -4.53 -6.82 14.04
N PRO A 151 -4.54 -7.35 12.80
CA PRO A 151 -4.49 -8.80 12.57
C PRO A 151 -3.21 -9.44 13.12
N GLY A 152 -2.08 -8.75 13.02
CA GLY A 152 -0.80 -9.24 13.54
C GLY A 152 -0.80 -9.39 15.05
N LEU A 153 -1.37 -8.44 15.76
CA LEU A 153 -1.57 -8.49 17.23
C LEU A 153 -2.52 -9.64 17.62
N ALA A 154 -3.46 -10.01 16.75
CA ALA A 154 -4.37 -11.13 16.93
C ALA A 154 -3.82 -12.48 16.44
N GLY A 155 -2.55 -12.55 15.98
CA GLY A 155 -1.89 -13.78 15.56
C GLY A 155 -1.84 -14.06 14.06
N SER A 156 -2.47 -13.22 13.22
CA SER A 156 -2.42 -13.29 11.75
C SER A 156 -1.29 -12.40 11.23
N HIS A 157 -0.11 -12.99 10.97
CA HIS A 157 1.10 -12.22 10.69
C HIS A 157 1.89 -12.81 9.51
N PRO A 158 2.42 -11.99 8.56
CA PRO A 158 3.09 -12.49 7.36
C PRO A 158 4.40 -13.25 7.63
N LEU A 159 5.01 -13.07 8.80
CA LEU A 159 6.20 -13.83 9.21
C LEU A 159 5.88 -15.00 10.15
N ARG A 160 4.60 -15.38 10.29
CA ARG A 160 4.23 -16.55 11.09
C ARG A 160 4.64 -17.84 10.38
N GLY A 161 5.23 -18.75 11.12
CA GLY A 161 5.72 -20.03 10.59
C GLY A 161 7.24 -20.11 10.54
N SER A 162 7.79 -20.86 9.60
CA SER A 162 9.25 -21.00 9.42
C SER A 162 9.87 -19.68 8.95
N ASN A 163 11.03 -19.33 9.51
CA ASN A 163 11.76 -18.16 9.03
C ASN A 163 12.39 -18.44 7.65
N LEU A 164 12.34 -17.45 6.77
CA LEU A 164 13.11 -17.44 5.53
C LEU A 164 14.45 -16.74 5.81
N SER A 165 15.38 -17.47 6.43
CA SER A 165 16.64 -16.93 6.97
C SER A 165 17.52 -16.24 5.93
N HIS A 166 17.33 -16.60 4.66
CA HIS A 166 17.98 -15.95 3.54
C HIS A 166 17.60 -14.47 3.38
N PHE A 167 16.40 -14.09 3.79
CA PHE A 167 15.93 -12.70 3.72
C PHE A 167 16.26 -11.89 4.97
N GLY A 168 16.22 -12.52 6.15
CA GLY A 168 16.47 -11.79 7.38
C GLY A 168 16.29 -12.59 8.66
N PRO A 169 16.43 -11.92 9.81
CA PRO A 169 16.35 -12.55 11.12
C PRO A 169 14.92 -13.01 11.44
N ARG A 170 14.80 -13.98 12.35
CA ARG A 170 13.49 -14.48 12.82
C ARG A 170 12.62 -13.39 13.44
N PHE A 171 13.24 -12.41 14.10
CA PHE A 171 12.60 -11.32 14.83
C PHE A 171 13.14 -9.98 14.30
N PRO A 172 12.63 -9.46 13.15
CA PRO A 172 13.04 -8.17 12.63
C PRO A 172 12.46 -7.04 13.49
N ALA A 173 13.24 -5.97 13.68
CA ALA A 173 12.74 -4.74 14.28
C ALA A 173 11.77 -4.03 13.32
N MET A 174 10.70 -3.43 13.87
CA MET A 174 9.70 -2.65 13.12
C MET A 174 9.65 -1.19 13.58
N SER A 175 10.41 -0.79 14.59
CA SER A 175 10.44 0.59 15.10
C SER A 175 10.95 1.62 14.09
N ASP A 176 11.64 1.17 13.04
CA ASP A 176 12.16 1.96 11.93
C ASP A 176 11.56 1.50 10.58
N ALA A 177 10.34 0.95 10.60
CA ALA A 177 9.71 0.35 9.43
C ALA A 177 9.54 1.34 8.27
N TYR A 178 9.30 2.60 8.58
CA TYR A 178 9.17 3.69 7.60
C TYR A 178 10.40 4.59 7.66
N ASP A 179 11.23 4.50 6.64
CA ASP A 179 12.55 5.15 6.59
C ASP A 179 12.46 6.67 6.69
N LEU A 180 13.13 7.25 7.69
CA LEU A 180 13.09 8.69 7.96
C LEU A 180 13.69 9.51 6.81
N GLU A 181 14.77 9.04 6.17
CA GLU A 181 15.40 9.77 5.07
C GLU A 181 14.49 9.82 3.85
N LEU A 182 13.81 8.71 3.51
CA LEU A 182 12.83 8.70 2.43
C LEU A 182 11.66 9.66 2.71
N ARG A 183 11.18 9.73 3.96
CA ARG A 183 10.15 10.71 4.35
C ARG A 183 10.65 12.15 4.21
N ILE A 184 11.88 12.42 4.63
CA ILE A 184 12.52 13.74 4.47
C ILE A 184 12.66 14.11 2.99
N LEU A 185 13.11 13.18 2.14
CA LEU A 185 13.24 13.41 0.69
C LEU A 185 11.90 13.71 0.05
N PHE A 186 10.84 12.99 0.45
CA PHE A 186 9.49 13.24 -0.01
C PHE A 186 9.01 14.66 0.34
N PHE A 187 9.11 15.07 1.60
CA PHE A 187 8.70 16.42 2.02
C PHE A 187 9.55 17.53 1.38
N LYS A 188 10.83 17.28 1.12
CA LYS A 188 11.68 18.22 0.35
C LYS A 188 11.18 18.38 -1.09
N ALA A 189 10.78 17.26 -1.74
CA ALA A 189 10.22 17.29 -3.09
C ALA A 189 8.90 18.08 -3.13
N VAL A 190 7.98 17.79 -2.21
CA VAL A 190 6.70 18.53 -2.08
C VAL A 190 6.94 20.03 -1.89
N ARG A 191 7.83 20.41 -0.98
CA ARG A 191 8.15 21.81 -0.72
C ARG A 191 8.70 22.52 -1.97
N LYS A 192 9.55 21.84 -2.73
CA LYS A 192 10.12 22.39 -3.98
C LYS A 192 9.06 22.61 -5.06
N LEU A 193 8.04 21.75 -5.10
CA LEU A 193 6.96 21.83 -6.10
C LEU A 193 5.94 22.94 -5.78
N GLY A 194 5.81 23.34 -4.51
CA GLY A 194 4.82 24.33 -4.09
C GLY A 194 3.37 23.86 -4.25
N ILE A 195 3.12 22.57 -4.19
CA ILE A 195 1.77 21.99 -4.32
C ILE A 195 0.92 22.37 -3.12
N ASN A 196 -0.28 22.87 -3.39
CA ASN A 196 -1.25 23.31 -2.37
C ASN A 196 -2.21 22.18 -1.97
N ARG A 197 -1.70 20.98 -1.72
CA ARG A 197 -2.45 19.85 -1.18
C ARG A 197 -2.04 19.62 0.26
N THR A 198 -3.02 19.38 1.14
CA THR A 198 -2.73 19.04 2.53
C THR A 198 -2.05 17.69 2.59
N ILE A 199 -0.88 17.64 3.23
CA ILE A 199 -0.11 16.43 3.43
C ILE A 199 0.21 16.28 4.91
N HIS A 200 -0.31 15.20 5.50
CA HIS A 200 -0.09 14.84 6.89
C HIS A 200 1.08 13.87 7.03
N GLU A 201 1.54 13.68 8.25
CA GLU A 201 2.37 12.56 8.65
C GLU A 201 1.65 11.87 9.81
N GLY A 202 1.45 10.54 9.71
CA GLY A 202 0.60 9.86 10.68
C GLY A 202 0.71 8.34 10.71
N ILE A 203 -0.12 7.72 11.54
CA ILE A 203 -0.13 6.29 11.83
C ILE A 203 -1.22 5.60 11.02
N TYR A 204 -0.83 4.62 10.22
CA TYR A 204 -1.74 3.79 9.43
C TYR A 204 -2.17 2.55 10.22
N THR A 205 -3.47 2.31 10.35
CA THR A 205 -4.01 1.09 10.96
C THR A 205 -4.40 0.09 9.87
N TYR A 206 -3.87 -1.12 9.99
CA TYR A 206 -4.19 -2.23 9.10
C TYR A 206 -5.30 -3.09 9.68
N CYS A 207 -6.37 -3.26 8.91
CA CYS A 207 -7.46 -4.21 9.11
C CYS A 207 -7.57 -5.15 7.90
N CYS A 208 -8.03 -6.39 8.10
CA CYS A 208 -8.10 -7.36 7.00
C CYS A 208 -9.24 -7.09 5.99
N GLY A 209 -10.30 -6.41 6.39
CA GLY A 209 -11.53 -6.31 5.61
C GLY A 209 -12.28 -7.66 5.52
N PRO A 210 -13.21 -7.86 4.54
CA PRO A 210 -13.58 -6.94 3.46
C PRO A 210 -14.57 -5.82 3.85
N SER A 211 -15.19 -5.88 5.07
CA SER A 211 -16.09 -4.81 5.51
C SER A 211 -15.30 -3.57 5.91
N PHE A 212 -15.85 -2.41 5.64
CA PHE A 212 -15.42 -1.18 6.29
C PHE A 212 -15.73 -1.23 7.78
N GLU A 213 -15.03 -0.41 8.55
CA GLU A 213 -15.11 -0.38 10.02
C GLU A 213 -16.47 0.17 10.48
N THR A 214 -16.96 -0.38 11.57
CA THR A 214 -18.07 0.22 12.32
C THR A 214 -17.62 1.52 12.99
N THR A 215 -18.57 2.38 13.35
CA THR A 215 -18.27 3.62 14.08
C THR A 215 -17.60 3.36 15.45
N ALA A 216 -17.84 2.19 16.06
CA ALA A 216 -17.18 1.77 17.29
C ALA A 216 -15.72 1.36 17.06
N GLU A 217 -15.45 0.63 15.98
CA GLU A 217 -14.09 0.26 15.57
C GLU A 217 -13.29 1.51 15.18
N CYS A 218 -13.88 2.49 14.51
CA CYS A 218 -13.22 3.76 14.19
C CYS A 218 -12.81 4.52 15.46
N ARG A 219 -13.68 4.58 16.47
CA ARG A 219 -13.33 5.18 17.78
C ARG A 219 -12.24 4.39 18.49
N MET A 220 -12.25 3.06 18.42
CA MET A 220 -11.19 2.21 18.98
C MET A 220 -9.86 2.49 18.31
N ILE A 221 -9.80 2.51 16.97
CA ILE A 221 -8.58 2.80 16.20
C ILE A 221 -8.00 4.15 16.61
N ARG A 222 -8.87 5.16 16.70
CA ARG A 222 -8.46 6.51 17.11
C ARG A 222 -7.93 6.55 18.54
N MET A 223 -8.56 5.85 19.50
CA MET A 223 -8.06 5.73 20.86
C MET A 223 -6.70 5.03 20.95
N LEU A 224 -6.40 4.11 20.01
CA LEU A 224 -5.10 3.45 19.90
C LEU A 224 -4.04 4.34 19.22
N GLY A 225 -4.39 5.53 18.75
CA GLY A 225 -3.49 6.47 18.10
C GLY A 225 -3.37 6.31 16.58
N GLY A 226 -4.29 5.56 15.93
CA GLY A 226 -4.34 5.48 14.46
C GLY A 226 -4.95 6.74 13.86
N ASP A 227 -4.35 7.23 12.77
CA ASP A 227 -4.80 8.40 12.01
C ASP A 227 -5.59 8.02 10.75
N SER A 228 -5.27 6.90 10.15
CA SER A 228 -6.00 6.34 9.03
C SER A 228 -6.15 4.83 9.13
N VAL A 229 -7.08 4.26 8.37
CA VAL A 229 -7.35 2.82 8.34
C VAL A 229 -7.49 2.31 6.92
N GLY A 230 -6.98 1.11 6.67
CA GLY A 230 -7.14 0.43 5.38
C GLY A 230 -6.74 -1.04 5.42
N MET A 231 -6.86 -1.71 4.27
CA MET A 231 -6.86 -3.17 4.17
C MET A 231 -5.62 -3.73 3.42
N SER A 232 -4.48 -2.99 3.46
CA SER A 232 -3.28 -3.34 2.67
C SER A 232 -2.00 -2.83 3.33
N THR A 233 -0.90 -2.82 2.58
CA THR A 233 0.37 -2.11 2.88
C THR A 233 1.20 -2.73 4.01
N VAL A 234 0.65 -2.91 5.20
CA VAL A 234 1.42 -3.37 6.37
C VAL A 234 2.04 -4.76 6.18
N PRO A 235 1.36 -5.77 5.62
CA PRO A 235 2.00 -7.06 5.32
C PRO A 235 3.22 -6.93 4.38
N GLU A 236 3.10 -6.06 3.37
CA GLU A 236 4.16 -5.78 2.40
C GLU A 236 5.35 -5.06 3.07
N ILE A 237 5.08 -4.05 3.91
CA ILE A 237 6.11 -3.34 4.71
C ILE A 237 6.86 -4.32 5.61
N ILE A 238 6.16 -5.17 6.34
CA ILE A 238 6.78 -6.15 7.24
C ILE A 238 7.74 -7.08 6.48
N VAL A 239 7.30 -7.59 5.33
CA VAL A 239 8.11 -8.49 4.51
C VAL A 239 9.27 -7.79 3.84
N ALA A 240 9.09 -6.56 3.38
CA ALA A 240 10.16 -5.72 2.83
C ALA A 240 11.23 -5.41 3.89
N ARG A 241 10.81 -5.01 5.10
CA ARG A 241 11.73 -4.77 6.23
C ARG A 241 12.47 -6.03 6.65
N HIS A 242 11.78 -7.18 6.71
CA HIS A 242 12.44 -8.47 6.95
C HIS A 242 13.52 -8.77 5.90
N ALA A 243 13.34 -8.33 4.66
CA ALA A 243 14.29 -8.47 3.56
C ALA A 243 15.33 -7.34 3.49
N GLY A 244 15.39 -6.45 4.48
CA GLY A 244 16.36 -5.37 4.57
C GLY A 244 16.10 -4.19 3.60
N MET A 245 14.88 -4.08 3.06
CA MET A 245 14.51 -2.94 2.21
C MET A 245 14.18 -1.71 3.06
N ARG A 246 14.48 -0.52 2.53
CA ARG A 246 14.02 0.76 3.06
C ARG A 246 12.59 1.01 2.54
N CYS A 247 11.66 1.37 3.42
CA CYS A 247 10.26 1.48 3.05
C CYS A 247 9.74 2.91 3.24
N PHE A 248 8.90 3.33 2.29
CA PHE A 248 8.12 4.55 2.34
C PHE A 248 6.65 4.21 2.09
N GLY A 249 5.74 4.82 2.84
CA GLY A 249 4.30 4.65 2.70
C GLY A 249 3.60 5.97 2.44
N LEU A 250 2.66 5.99 1.47
CA LEU A 250 1.81 7.13 1.18
C LEU A 250 0.36 6.68 1.07
N SER A 251 -0.49 7.25 1.91
CA SER A 251 -1.94 7.05 1.88
C SER A 251 -2.63 8.23 1.21
N LEU A 252 -3.58 7.95 0.32
CA LEU A 252 -4.59 8.91 -0.09
C LEU A 252 -5.79 8.73 0.85
N ILE A 253 -6.20 9.78 1.53
CA ILE A 253 -7.41 9.80 2.35
C ILE A 253 -8.61 9.93 1.41
N THR A 254 -9.44 8.90 1.34
CA THR A 254 -10.54 8.84 0.39
C THR A 254 -11.88 9.25 0.96
N ASN A 255 -12.00 9.18 2.28
CA ASN A 255 -13.19 9.55 3.04
C ASN A 255 -12.82 9.83 4.48
N SER A 256 -13.61 10.65 5.17
CA SER A 256 -13.55 10.76 6.62
C SER A 256 -14.38 9.63 7.22
N VAL A 257 -13.77 8.82 8.08
CA VAL A 257 -14.46 7.69 8.70
C VAL A 257 -15.33 8.19 9.83
N LEU A 258 -16.56 7.67 9.87
CA LEU A 258 -17.57 8.08 10.86
C LEU A 258 -17.20 7.61 12.27
N SER A 259 -16.92 8.54 13.16
CA SER A 259 -16.70 8.26 14.59
C SER A 259 -17.94 8.54 15.45
N THR A 260 -18.95 9.20 14.90
CA THR A 260 -20.22 9.52 15.59
C THR A 260 -20.98 8.24 15.93
N PRO A 261 -21.41 8.03 17.17
CA PRO A 261 -22.22 6.88 17.53
C PRO A 261 -23.50 6.80 16.68
N PRO A 262 -23.97 5.60 16.34
CA PRO A 262 -25.24 5.45 15.64
C PRO A 262 -26.39 6.01 16.48
N PRO A 263 -27.49 6.46 15.83
CA PRO A 263 -28.66 6.96 16.54
C PRO A 263 -29.19 5.97 17.57
N SER A 264 -29.60 6.47 18.73
CA SER A 264 -30.15 5.64 19.82
C SER A 264 -31.63 5.31 19.59
N ALA A 265 -31.95 4.03 19.44
CA ALA A 265 -33.34 3.58 19.36
C ALA A 265 -34.12 3.94 20.62
N LYS A 266 -33.49 3.91 21.80
CA LYS A 266 -34.10 4.30 23.07
C LYS A 266 -34.46 5.79 23.09
N GLU A 267 -33.59 6.62 22.55
CA GLU A 267 -33.80 8.06 22.39
C GLU A 267 -34.93 8.35 21.38
N ALA A 268 -34.96 7.65 20.26
CA ALA A 268 -36.03 7.77 19.27
C ALA A 268 -37.40 7.53 19.88
N ILE A 269 -37.55 6.43 20.67
CA ILE A 269 -38.80 6.12 21.38
C ILE A 269 -39.16 7.24 22.35
N SER A 270 -38.21 7.71 23.15
CA SER A 270 -38.47 8.76 24.14
C SER A 270 -38.89 10.08 23.53
N LYS A 271 -38.46 10.37 22.32
CA LYS A 271 -38.76 11.58 21.55
C LYS A 271 -39.92 11.41 20.57
N GLY A 272 -40.51 10.21 20.46
CA GLY A 272 -41.57 9.89 19.51
C GLY A 272 -41.13 9.99 18.05
N LEU A 273 -39.81 9.80 17.76
CA LEU A 273 -39.23 9.90 16.43
C LEU A 273 -39.21 8.54 15.75
N THR A 274 -39.42 8.55 14.45
CA THR A 274 -39.26 7.37 13.58
C THR A 274 -37.78 7.15 13.24
N ALA A 275 -37.42 5.95 12.77
CA ALA A 275 -36.10 5.65 12.29
C ALA A 275 -35.67 6.60 11.15
N MET A 276 -36.58 6.94 10.25
CA MET A 276 -36.33 7.87 9.14
C MET A 276 -35.96 9.29 9.60
N GLU A 277 -36.61 9.76 10.67
CA GLU A 277 -36.31 11.08 11.25
C GLU A 277 -34.98 11.09 11.96
N MET A 278 -34.62 9.98 12.63
CA MET A 278 -33.31 9.83 13.27
C MET A 278 -32.17 9.71 12.26
N LEU A 279 -32.43 9.18 11.06
CA LEU A 279 -31.43 8.97 9.98
C LEU A 279 -31.39 10.12 8.96
N LYS A 280 -32.24 11.15 9.08
CA LYS A 280 -32.30 12.28 8.15
C LYS A 280 -31.01 13.12 8.05
N ASN A 281 -30.15 13.01 9.04
CA ASN A 281 -28.80 13.60 9.01
C ASN A 281 -27.77 12.56 8.61
N GLY A 282 -28.18 11.51 7.85
CA GLY A 282 -27.39 10.35 7.50
C GLY A 282 -26.12 10.73 6.77
N GLU A 283 -25.02 10.43 7.42
CA GLU A 283 -23.68 10.48 6.87
C GLU A 283 -23.59 9.49 5.69
N GLU A 284 -22.98 9.90 4.59
CA GLU A 284 -22.80 9.04 3.42
C GLU A 284 -22.01 7.78 3.81
N LYS A 285 -22.52 6.63 3.38
CA LYS A 285 -21.83 5.35 3.62
C LYS A 285 -20.60 5.27 2.71
N THR A 286 -19.46 4.97 3.30
CA THR A 286 -18.21 4.72 2.55
C THR A 286 -18.43 3.68 1.45
N SER A 287 -17.96 3.96 0.24
CA SER A 287 -18.10 3.07 -0.90
C SER A 287 -16.80 2.97 -1.69
N HIS A 288 -16.60 1.85 -2.38
CA HIS A 288 -15.44 1.69 -3.27
C HIS A 288 -15.45 2.68 -4.46
N ALA A 289 -16.63 3.11 -4.90
CA ALA A 289 -16.76 4.13 -5.95
C ALA A 289 -16.20 5.49 -5.50
N GLU A 290 -16.39 5.85 -4.23
CA GLU A 290 -15.82 7.04 -3.63
C GLU A 290 -14.29 6.98 -3.61
N VAL A 291 -13.72 5.83 -3.22
CA VAL A 291 -12.27 5.60 -3.25
C VAL A 291 -11.68 5.83 -4.65
N LEU A 292 -12.32 5.30 -5.69
CA LEU A 292 -11.85 5.48 -7.07
C LEU A 292 -11.97 6.93 -7.55
N ARG A 293 -13.06 7.63 -7.18
CA ARG A 293 -13.27 9.05 -7.50
C ARG A 293 -12.18 9.93 -6.88
N GLU A 294 -11.91 9.77 -5.60
CA GLU A 294 -10.87 10.55 -4.92
C GLU A 294 -9.47 10.21 -5.44
N GLY A 295 -9.22 8.94 -5.80
CA GLY A 295 -7.99 8.55 -6.50
C GLY A 295 -7.79 9.29 -7.82
N GLN A 296 -8.86 9.45 -8.59
CA GLN A 296 -8.83 10.18 -9.85
C GLN A 296 -8.59 11.68 -9.64
N ASN A 297 -9.26 12.29 -8.65
CA ASN A 297 -9.09 13.70 -8.28
C ASN A 297 -7.69 14.04 -7.79
N ALA A 298 -7.02 13.10 -7.12
CA ALA A 298 -5.67 13.30 -6.59
C ALA A 298 -4.55 12.91 -7.58
N SER A 299 -4.89 12.22 -8.68
CA SER A 299 -3.93 11.55 -9.55
C SER A 299 -2.83 12.47 -10.07
N ASP A 300 -3.16 13.68 -10.53
CA ASP A 300 -2.18 14.59 -11.13
C ASP A 300 -1.17 15.08 -10.10
N ASP A 301 -1.63 15.54 -8.94
CA ASP A 301 -0.74 15.97 -7.85
C ASP A 301 0.14 14.83 -7.36
N VAL A 302 -0.44 13.64 -7.15
CA VAL A 302 0.31 12.46 -6.71
C VAL A 302 1.36 12.07 -7.75
N ASN A 303 1.04 12.11 -9.04
CA ASN A 303 1.99 11.79 -10.11
C ASN A 303 3.18 12.77 -10.11
N ILE A 304 2.90 14.08 -10.03
CA ILE A 304 3.94 15.13 -9.99
C ILE A 304 4.83 14.97 -8.75
N ILE A 305 4.22 14.74 -7.57
CA ILE A 305 4.96 14.55 -6.33
C ILE A 305 5.82 13.28 -6.41
N MET A 306 5.25 12.18 -6.88
CA MET A 306 5.96 10.89 -6.99
C MET A 306 7.10 10.95 -7.99
N GLU A 307 6.93 11.65 -9.13
CA GLU A 307 8.02 11.88 -10.08
C GLU A 307 9.17 12.65 -9.44
N ALA A 308 8.87 13.76 -8.76
CA ALA A 308 9.89 14.56 -8.08
C ALA A 308 10.57 13.80 -6.95
N PHE A 309 9.82 13.03 -6.16
CA PHE A 309 10.38 12.23 -5.06
C PHE A 309 11.29 11.12 -5.58
N VAL A 310 10.82 10.31 -6.53
CA VAL A 310 11.62 9.20 -7.10
C VAL A 310 12.87 9.72 -7.79
N ASN A 311 12.81 10.90 -8.41
CA ASN A 311 13.97 11.53 -9.02
C ASN A 311 15.09 11.86 -8.02
N THR A 312 14.83 11.81 -6.70
CA THR A 312 15.83 12.04 -5.65
C THR A 312 16.52 10.76 -5.16
N LEU A 313 16.04 9.58 -5.57
CA LEU A 313 16.61 8.28 -5.21
C LEU A 313 17.84 7.97 -6.08
#